data_0a7bd0a9cf6d324e6ac2b2d8c1d8e1ea
#
_entry.id   0a7bd0a9cf6d324e6ac2b2d8c1d8e1ea
#
_cell.length_a   1.000
_cell.length_b   1.000
_cell.length_c   1.000
_cell.angle_alpha   90.00
_cell.angle_beta   90.00
_cell.angle_gamma   90.00
#
_symmetry.space_group_name_H-M   'P 1'
#
loop_
_entity.id
_entity.type
_entity.pdbx_description
1 polymer ?
#
loop_
_entity_poly.entity_id
_entity_poly.type
_entity_poly.pdbx_seq_one_letter_code
_entity_poly.pdbx_strand_id
1 'polypeptide(L)'
;MNGTTTLAWSSDKRILERAEHGGVVTALCTFALESRRVDAVLALKPRAGSRYEGVPTLITDPDQLIETAGSLHCTSPNIARSLKEYLEGAFDLKVAVIGKPCDVRAIVELAKRKQVDRENLILVGLNCTGTLHPETAKRMIREQIGVDPDDVLREEIDDGTLTLTLRDGTQVEKDLARLEEQGYGRRENCQRCDVHIPTMADLACGKWGTNGAKKTWVETCSEKGAELLQAAIDAGAIEVEAPSAAAAEARKAKDQAAIDAARMRQAQDWAGLRDKSFEERLAYWSGQFAQCIKCFGCRDACPICYCADCTLEADRGLVVGGQVPPGLLFPLLRTIHVADSCVNCGQCQDVCPSELPLARLTHMLNAEIGSLLGYAPGMDLRVPPPLSAVPEQEAETRQSMTR
;
A
#
# COMPACT_ATOMS: atom_id res chain seq x y z
N MET A 1 -1.55 25.96 -1.39
CA MET A 1 -2.10 25.70 -0.02
C MET A 1 -1.81 24.27 0.39
N ASN A 2 -0.60 23.76 0.11
CA ASN A 2 -0.18 22.42 0.53
C ASN A 2 0.00 22.40 2.05
N GLY A 3 -0.51 21.34 2.70
CA GLY A 3 -0.36 21.16 4.14
C GLY A 3 -1.50 21.71 5.00
N THR A 4 -2.64 22.08 4.40
CA THR A 4 -3.85 22.41 5.20
C THR A 4 -4.46 21.13 5.75
N THR A 5 -4.81 21.17 7.05
CA THR A 5 -5.43 20.04 7.74
C THR A 5 -6.82 20.43 8.23
N THR A 6 -7.77 19.50 8.11
CA THR A 6 -9.14 19.69 8.58
C THR A 6 -9.71 18.38 9.11
N LEU A 7 -10.65 18.48 10.05
CA LEU A 7 -11.54 17.38 10.39
C LEU A 7 -12.78 17.48 9.51
N ALA A 8 -13.16 16.38 8.86
CA ALA A 8 -14.20 16.38 7.86
C ALA A 8 -15.11 15.16 7.99
N TRP A 9 -16.36 15.29 7.50
CA TRP A 9 -17.32 14.19 7.44
C TRP A 9 -18.29 14.38 6.28
N SER A 10 -18.86 13.28 5.81
CA SER A 10 -19.87 13.29 4.75
C SER A 10 -21.18 13.93 5.21
N SER A 11 -21.80 14.73 4.37
CA SER A 11 -23.16 15.23 4.59
C SER A 11 -24.22 14.14 4.32
N ASP A 12 -23.90 13.09 3.56
CA ASP A 12 -24.79 11.95 3.31
C ASP A 12 -24.78 10.97 4.49
N LYS A 13 -25.92 10.86 5.18
CA LYS A 13 -26.10 9.95 6.32
C LYS A 13 -25.88 8.48 5.96
N ARG A 14 -26.22 8.06 4.73
CA ARG A 14 -26.04 6.67 4.27
C ARG A 14 -24.55 6.31 4.22
N ILE A 15 -23.71 7.27 3.78
CA ILE A 15 -22.25 7.11 3.79
C ILE A 15 -21.74 7.07 5.23
N LEU A 16 -22.18 7.98 6.10
CA LEU A 16 -21.77 8.02 7.51
C LEU A 16 -22.10 6.73 8.28
N GLU A 17 -23.25 6.13 8.02
CA GLU A 17 -23.67 4.89 8.69
C GLU A 17 -22.76 3.71 8.33
N ARG A 18 -22.31 3.63 7.08
CA ARG A 18 -21.43 2.56 6.60
C ARG A 18 -19.93 2.83 6.86
N ALA A 19 -19.56 4.09 6.94
CA ALA A 19 -18.17 4.49 7.10
C ALA A 19 -17.59 4.04 8.45
N GLU A 20 -16.33 3.68 8.47
CA GLU A 20 -15.56 3.46 9.70
C GLU A 20 -15.42 4.77 10.49
N HIS A 21 -15.20 5.89 9.78
CA HIS A 21 -15.03 7.23 10.35
C HIS A 21 -16.00 8.24 9.72
N GLY A 22 -15.52 9.41 9.29
CA GLY A 22 -16.31 10.48 8.71
C GLY A 22 -16.87 10.23 7.31
N GLY A 23 -16.51 9.14 6.63
CA GLY A 23 -17.01 8.82 5.30
C GLY A 23 -16.52 9.74 4.17
N VAL A 24 -15.52 10.58 4.44
CA VAL A 24 -15.03 11.62 3.53
C VAL A 24 -14.51 11.06 2.22
N VAL A 25 -13.78 9.94 2.26
CA VAL A 25 -13.20 9.34 1.05
C VAL A 25 -14.28 8.93 0.05
N THR A 26 -15.33 8.27 0.53
CA THR A 26 -16.47 7.89 -0.30
C THR A 26 -17.19 9.14 -0.83
N ALA A 27 -17.47 10.14 0.04
CA ALA A 27 -18.14 11.37 -0.37
C ALA A 27 -17.34 12.18 -1.39
N LEU A 28 -16.01 12.31 -1.23
CA LEU A 28 -15.11 12.98 -2.18
C LEU A 28 -15.13 12.29 -3.55
N CYS A 29 -15.04 10.97 -3.55
CA CYS A 29 -15.01 10.21 -4.80
C CYS A 29 -16.38 10.22 -5.50
N THR A 30 -17.50 10.16 -4.74
CA THR A 30 -18.85 10.34 -5.28
C THR A 30 -18.98 11.72 -5.94
N PHE A 31 -18.61 12.78 -5.24
CA PHE A 31 -18.61 14.14 -5.77
C PHE A 31 -17.72 14.29 -7.01
N ALA A 32 -16.52 13.67 -7.01
CA ALA A 32 -15.60 13.74 -8.15
C ALA A 32 -16.20 13.11 -9.42
N LEU A 33 -16.95 12.00 -9.30
CA LEU A 33 -17.68 11.37 -10.41
C LEU A 33 -18.88 12.22 -10.86
N GLU A 34 -19.74 12.64 -9.94
CA GLU A 34 -20.93 13.44 -10.23
C GLU A 34 -20.59 14.76 -10.92
N SER A 35 -19.50 15.42 -10.47
CA SER A 35 -19.02 16.67 -11.04
C SER A 35 -18.14 16.48 -12.29
N ARG A 36 -17.94 15.23 -12.75
CA ARG A 36 -17.12 14.87 -13.92
C ARG A 36 -15.67 15.36 -13.83
N ARG A 37 -15.14 15.45 -12.64
CA ARG A 37 -13.71 15.72 -12.40
C ARG A 37 -12.86 14.49 -12.71
N VAL A 38 -13.45 13.32 -12.55
CA VAL A 38 -12.90 12.03 -12.96
C VAL A 38 -13.95 11.24 -13.72
N ASP A 39 -13.49 10.32 -14.56
CA ASP A 39 -14.33 9.42 -15.34
C ASP A 39 -14.64 8.14 -14.57
N ALA A 40 -13.76 7.79 -13.62
CA ALA A 40 -13.89 6.58 -12.82
C ALA A 40 -13.17 6.72 -11.46
N VAL A 41 -13.52 5.84 -10.53
CA VAL A 41 -12.83 5.64 -9.26
C VAL A 41 -12.31 4.21 -9.19
N LEU A 42 -11.02 4.05 -8.93
CA LEU A 42 -10.39 2.76 -8.65
C LEU A 42 -10.28 2.57 -7.15
N ALA A 43 -11.00 1.59 -6.61
CA ALA A 43 -11.08 1.29 -5.19
C ALA A 43 -11.03 -0.21 -4.93
N LEU A 44 -10.78 -0.62 -3.68
CA LEU A 44 -10.99 -2.00 -3.26
C LEU A 44 -12.44 -2.21 -2.85
N LYS A 45 -13.04 -3.27 -3.39
CA LYS A 45 -14.38 -3.73 -3.03
C LYS A 45 -14.30 -5.18 -2.56
N PRO A 46 -15.00 -5.57 -1.49
CA PRO A 46 -15.07 -6.99 -1.12
C PRO A 46 -15.78 -7.78 -2.22
N ARG A 47 -15.28 -8.95 -2.53
CA ARG A 47 -15.99 -9.90 -3.42
C ARG A 47 -17.33 -10.27 -2.79
N ALA A 48 -18.37 -10.47 -3.61
CA ALA A 48 -19.66 -10.94 -3.12
C ALA A 48 -19.49 -12.25 -2.35
N GLY A 49 -19.96 -12.27 -1.10
CA GLY A 49 -19.86 -13.44 -0.21
C GLY A 49 -18.53 -13.58 0.55
N SER A 50 -17.52 -12.72 0.33
CA SER A 50 -16.26 -12.80 1.08
C SER A 50 -15.64 -11.45 1.30
N ARG A 51 -15.71 -10.91 2.53
CA ARG A 51 -15.05 -9.66 2.90
C ARG A 51 -13.51 -9.73 2.91
N TYR A 52 -12.95 -10.94 2.94
CA TYR A 52 -11.51 -11.19 2.98
C TYR A 52 -10.86 -11.14 1.59
N GLU A 53 -11.67 -11.09 0.55
CA GLU A 53 -11.22 -10.98 -0.84
C GLU A 53 -11.47 -9.56 -1.35
N GLY A 54 -10.52 -8.66 -1.11
CA GLY A 54 -10.54 -7.31 -1.67
C GLY A 54 -10.16 -7.33 -3.16
N VAL A 55 -11.07 -6.87 -4.01
CA VAL A 55 -10.86 -6.83 -5.46
C VAL A 55 -10.73 -5.38 -5.92
N PRO A 56 -9.63 -5.01 -6.60
CA PRO A 56 -9.54 -3.73 -7.30
C PRO A 56 -10.69 -3.60 -8.30
N THR A 57 -11.52 -2.59 -8.11
CA THR A 57 -12.73 -2.39 -8.91
C THR A 57 -12.75 -0.97 -9.47
N LEU A 58 -12.98 -0.85 -10.77
CA LEU A 58 -13.21 0.42 -11.44
C LEU A 58 -14.71 0.74 -11.36
N ILE A 59 -15.04 1.87 -10.77
CA ILE A 59 -16.40 2.33 -10.51
C ILE A 59 -16.65 3.61 -11.31
N THR A 60 -17.66 3.58 -12.17
CA THR A 60 -18.08 4.71 -13.01
C THR A 60 -19.44 5.25 -12.61
N ASP A 61 -20.19 4.51 -11.81
CA ASP A 61 -21.50 4.90 -11.28
C ASP A 61 -21.34 5.41 -9.83
N PRO A 62 -21.62 6.70 -9.55
CA PRO A 62 -21.50 7.26 -8.21
C PRO A 62 -22.29 6.50 -7.13
N ASP A 63 -23.45 5.96 -7.46
CA ASP A 63 -24.30 5.21 -6.51
C ASP A 63 -23.63 3.91 -6.03
N GLN A 64 -22.71 3.36 -6.78
CA GLN A 64 -21.98 2.13 -6.41
C GLN A 64 -20.82 2.39 -5.43
N LEU A 65 -20.36 3.64 -5.29
CA LEU A 65 -19.26 3.96 -4.38
C LEU A 65 -19.59 3.68 -2.91
N ILE A 66 -20.84 3.72 -2.52
CA ILE A 66 -21.25 3.36 -1.16
C ILE A 66 -20.93 1.91 -0.79
N GLU A 67 -20.74 1.03 -1.76
CA GLU A 67 -20.34 -0.37 -1.54
C GLU A 67 -18.88 -0.51 -1.14
N THR A 68 -18.07 0.52 -1.35
CA THR A 68 -16.66 0.60 -0.91
C THR A 68 -16.51 1.25 0.45
N ALA A 69 -17.59 1.75 1.07
CA ALA A 69 -17.54 2.40 2.37
C ALA A 69 -17.24 1.39 3.47
N GLY A 70 -16.31 1.77 4.35
CA GLY A 70 -15.75 0.93 5.40
C GLY A 70 -14.37 0.41 5.01
N SER A 71 -13.53 0.14 6.02
CA SER A 71 -12.17 -0.34 5.79
C SER A 71 -12.11 -1.87 5.71
N LEU A 72 -11.20 -2.37 4.87
CA LEU A 72 -10.89 -3.79 4.75
C LEU A 72 -9.48 -4.03 5.27
N HIS A 73 -9.35 -4.42 6.55
CA HIS A 73 -8.05 -4.67 7.18
C HIS A 73 -7.56 -6.11 6.98
N CYS A 74 -8.46 -7.04 6.71
CA CYS A 74 -8.16 -8.46 6.52
C CYS A 74 -8.01 -8.85 5.05
N THR A 75 -7.49 -7.94 4.22
CA THR A 75 -7.17 -8.15 2.81
C THR A 75 -5.94 -7.34 2.42
N SER A 76 -5.19 -7.78 1.43
CA SER A 76 -3.84 -7.26 1.20
C SER A 76 -3.47 -6.84 -0.23
N PRO A 77 -4.37 -6.78 -1.24
CA PRO A 77 -3.92 -6.47 -2.61
C PRO A 77 -3.31 -5.06 -2.71
N ASN A 78 -2.36 -4.90 -3.62
CA ASN A 78 -1.83 -3.59 -4.01
C ASN A 78 -2.53 -3.15 -5.29
N ILE A 79 -3.16 -1.95 -5.25
CA ILE A 79 -4.02 -1.46 -6.33
C ILE A 79 -3.24 -0.89 -7.52
N ALA A 80 -1.97 -0.50 -7.33
CA ALA A 80 -1.16 0.14 -8.36
C ALA A 80 -0.95 -0.74 -9.60
N ARG A 81 -0.87 -2.07 -9.40
CA ARG A 81 -0.75 -3.00 -10.51
C ARG A 81 -1.99 -2.96 -11.42
N SER A 82 -3.17 -2.92 -10.83
CA SER A 82 -4.42 -2.85 -11.60
C SER A 82 -4.51 -1.58 -12.44
N LEU A 83 -4.03 -0.46 -11.92
CA LEU A 83 -3.96 0.80 -12.67
C LEU A 83 -3.08 0.66 -13.92
N LYS A 84 -1.91 0.03 -13.79
CA LYS A 84 -1.00 -0.18 -14.92
C LYS A 84 -1.55 -1.18 -15.94
N GLU A 85 -2.01 -2.35 -15.48
CA GLU A 85 -2.30 -3.48 -16.39
C GLU A 85 -3.70 -3.45 -17.00
N TYR A 86 -4.69 -2.98 -16.23
CA TYR A 86 -6.08 -3.00 -16.69
C TYR A 86 -6.59 -1.64 -17.16
N LEU A 87 -5.93 -0.55 -16.74
CA LEU A 87 -6.29 0.81 -17.12
C LEU A 87 -5.22 1.47 -17.99
N GLU A 88 -4.28 0.67 -18.51
CA GLU A 88 -3.21 1.14 -19.41
C GLU A 88 -2.49 2.39 -18.86
N GLY A 89 -2.29 2.44 -17.52
CA GLY A 89 -1.65 3.57 -16.85
C GLY A 89 -2.50 4.84 -16.77
N ALA A 90 -3.77 4.78 -17.11
CA ALA A 90 -4.72 5.90 -17.14
C ALA A 90 -4.31 7.05 -18.08
N PHE A 91 -3.67 6.75 -19.23
CA PHE A 91 -3.26 7.77 -20.19
C PHE A 91 -4.46 8.47 -20.85
N ASP A 92 -5.56 7.77 -21.07
CA ASP A 92 -6.77 8.28 -21.71
C ASP A 92 -7.99 8.38 -20.76
N LEU A 93 -7.76 8.22 -19.45
CA LEU A 93 -8.83 8.14 -18.45
C LEU A 93 -8.47 8.92 -17.20
N LYS A 94 -9.32 9.83 -16.74
CA LYS A 94 -9.16 10.51 -15.45
C LYS A 94 -9.69 9.62 -14.33
N VAL A 95 -8.84 9.24 -13.39
CA VAL A 95 -9.19 8.27 -12.34
C VAL A 95 -8.87 8.82 -10.96
N ALA A 96 -9.85 8.77 -10.05
CA ALA A 96 -9.54 8.87 -8.62
C ALA A 96 -9.13 7.49 -8.10
N VAL A 97 -8.00 7.41 -7.41
CA VAL A 97 -7.48 6.15 -6.87
C VAL A 97 -7.47 6.22 -5.35
N ILE A 98 -8.18 5.29 -4.71
CA ILE A 98 -8.19 5.15 -3.25
C ILE A 98 -7.12 4.14 -2.87
N GLY A 99 -6.04 4.58 -2.19
CA GLY A 99 -4.89 3.72 -1.92
C GLY A 99 -4.24 3.92 -0.56
N LYS A 100 -3.68 2.83 -0.03
CA LYS A 100 -2.79 2.83 1.14
C LYS A 100 -1.43 3.46 0.79
N PRO A 101 -0.56 3.80 1.75
CA PRO A 101 0.76 4.37 1.47
C PRO A 101 1.58 3.54 0.48
N CYS A 102 1.58 2.21 0.59
CA CYS A 102 2.31 1.33 -0.33
C CYS A 102 1.69 1.30 -1.74
N ASP A 103 0.38 1.54 -1.89
CA ASP A 103 -0.28 1.70 -3.19
C ASP A 103 0.14 3.00 -3.85
N VAL A 104 0.04 4.12 -3.11
CA VAL A 104 0.40 5.45 -3.61
C VAL A 104 1.88 5.53 -3.97
N ARG A 105 2.78 5.00 -3.12
CA ARG A 105 4.22 4.93 -3.40
C ARG A 105 4.51 4.13 -4.68
N ALA A 106 3.82 3.02 -4.88
CA ALA A 106 3.98 2.22 -6.11
C ALA A 106 3.50 2.99 -7.35
N ILE A 107 2.39 3.73 -7.26
CA ILE A 107 1.90 4.58 -8.36
C ILE A 107 2.91 5.68 -8.68
N VAL A 108 3.49 6.33 -7.67
CA VAL A 108 4.55 7.33 -7.87
C VAL A 108 5.77 6.72 -8.56
N GLU A 109 6.20 5.50 -8.14
CA GLU A 109 7.31 4.80 -8.81
C GLU A 109 7.00 4.44 -10.27
N LEU A 110 5.78 4.02 -10.57
CA LEU A 110 5.34 3.76 -11.95
C LEU A 110 5.28 5.05 -12.78
N ALA A 111 4.82 6.16 -12.20
CA ALA A 111 4.75 7.45 -12.88
C ALA A 111 6.15 8.00 -13.25
N LYS A 112 7.16 7.84 -12.35
CA LYS A 112 8.57 8.17 -12.65
C LYS A 112 9.09 7.42 -13.89
N ARG A 113 8.57 6.21 -14.13
CA ARG A 113 8.93 5.35 -15.26
C ARG A 113 7.98 5.49 -16.45
N LYS A 114 7.10 6.49 -16.44
CA LYS A 114 6.11 6.76 -17.49
C LYS A 114 5.21 5.56 -17.80
N GLN A 115 4.95 4.73 -16.78
CA GLN A 115 4.01 3.61 -16.87
C GLN A 115 2.59 3.99 -16.47
N VAL A 116 2.44 5.18 -15.87
CA VAL A 116 1.17 5.74 -15.40
C VAL A 116 1.20 7.24 -15.65
N ASP A 117 0.11 7.80 -16.17
CA ASP A 117 -0.06 9.24 -16.30
C ASP A 117 -0.54 9.85 -14.96
N ARG A 118 0.40 10.46 -14.22
CA ARG A 118 0.13 11.09 -12.92
C ARG A 118 -0.84 12.27 -13.03
N GLU A 119 -0.88 12.96 -14.17
CA GLU A 119 -1.74 14.13 -14.37
C GLU A 119 -3.21 13.74 -14.46
N ASN A 120 -3.51 12.57 -14.98
CA ASN A 120 -4.87 12.03 -15.05
C ASN A 120 -5.36 11.40 -13.74
N LEU A 121 -4.52 11.37 -12.70
CA LEU A 121 -4.88 10.77 -11.42
C LEU A 121 -5.19 11.81 -10.34
N ILE A 122 -6.19 11.49 -9.51
CA ILE A 122 -6.41 12.07 -8.19
C ILE A 122 -6.15 10.96 -7.16
N LEU A 123 -5.09 11.08 -6.37
CA LEU A 123 -4.72 10.09 -5.38
C LEU A 123 -5.32 10.44 -4.01
N VAL A 124 -6.29 9.65 -3.59
CA VAL A 124 -6.90 9.76 -2.26
C VAL A 124 -6.26 8.70 -1.35
N GLY A 125 -5.27 9.14 -0.61
CA GLY A 125 -4.48 8.28 0.27
C GLY A 125 -5.18 7.99 1.59
N LEU A 126 -5.11 6.74 2.04
CA LEU A 126 -5.62 6.29 3.32
C LEU A 126 -4.48 6.10 4.30
N ASN A 127 -4.57 6.65 5.51
CA ASN A 127 -3.67 6.28 6.59
C ASN A 127 -3.77 4.76 6.83
N CYS A 128 -2.63 4.11 7.04
CA CYS A 128 -2.59 2.66 7.16
C CYS A 128 -1.65 2.22 8.28
N THR A 129 -2.18 1.45 9.22
CA THR A 129 -1.43 0.82 10.30
C THR A 129 -1.02 -0.62 10.00
N GLY A 130 -1.39 -1.12 8.84
CA GLY A 130 -1.12 -2.47 8.36
C GLY A 130 -2.39 -3.25 8.01
N THR A 131 -2.20 -4.37 7.33
CA THR A 131 -3.25 -5.31 6.96
C THR A 131 -2.89 -6.73 7.37
N LEU A 132 -3.88 -7.59 7.53
CA LEU A 132 -3.72 -9.01 7.77
C LEU A 132 -3.81 -9.76 6.44
N HIS A 133 -3.08 -10.89 6.34
CA HIS A 133 -3.28 -11.79 5.22
C HIS A 133 -4.65 -12.48 5.36
N PRO A 134 -5.47 -12.60 4.29
CA PRO A 134 -6.82 -13.17 4.35
C PRO A 134 -6.93 -14.50 5.07
N GLU A 135 -6.09 -15.46 4.72
CA GLU A 135 -6.12 -16.79 5.32
C GLU A 135 -5.66 -16.78 6.79
N THR A 136 -4.67 -15.97 7.12
CA THR A 136 -4.24 -15.77 8.51
C THR A 136 -5.36 -15.14 9.35
N ALA A 137 -6.09 -14.15 8.78
CA ALA A 137 -7.22 -13.52 9.46
C ALA A 137 -8.35 -14.52 9.71
N LYS A 138 -8.76 -15.32 8.70
CA LYS A 138 -9.78 -16.34 8.86
C LYS A 138 -9.38 -17.39 9.90
N ARG A 139 -8.13 -17.86 9.88
CA ARG A 139 -7.59 -18.78 10.87
C ARG A 139 -7.60 -18.20 12.27
N MET A 140 -7.13 -16.97 12.43
CA MET A 140 -7.15 -16.23 13.70
C MET A 140 -8.57 -16.14 14.27
N ILE A 141 -9.55 -15.78 13.45
CA ILE A 141 -10.93 -15.63 13.89
C ILE A 141 -11.48 -16.96 14.40
N ARG A 142 -11.22 -18.07 13.70
CA ARG A 142 -11.66 -19.40 14.15
C ARG A 142 -10.94 -19.86 15.43
N GLU A 143 -9.61 -19.71 15.49
CA GLU A 143 -8.78 -20.32 16.53
C GLU A 143 -8.65 -19.44 17.78
N GLN A 144 -8.61 -18.11 17.65
CA GLN A 144 -8.39 -17.17 18.74
C GLN A 144 -9.69 -16.52 19.26
N ILE A 145 -10.75 -16.50 18.46
CA ILE A 145 -12.03 -15.86 18.79
C ILE A 145 -13.13 -16.91 18.89
N GLY A 146 -13.06 -18.01 18.13
CA GLY A 146 -14.01 -19.11 18.20
C GLY A 146 -15.33 -18.84 17.48
N VAL A 147 -15.31 -17.92 16.46
CA VAL A 147 -16.50 -17.61 15.63
C VAL A 147 -16.23 -17.93 14.17
N ASP A 148 -17.30 -18.03 13.38
CA ASP A 148 -17.15 -18.16 11.94
C ASP A 148 -16.66 -16.81 11.37
N PRO A 149 -15.62 -16.80 10.52
CA PRO A 149 -15.19 -15.57 9.83
C PRO A 149 -16.32 -14.86 9.08
N ASP A 150 -17.30 -15.58 8.55
CA ASP A 150 -18.44 -14.99 7.85
C ASP A 150 -19.41 -14.23 8.77
N ASP A 151 -19.31 -14.43 10.08
CA ASP A 151 -20.05 -13.66 11.08
C ASP A 151 -19.43 -12.28 11.37
N VAL A 152 -18.21 -12.03 10.92
CA VAL A 152 -17.57 -10.72 11.07
C VAL A 152 -18.17 -9.72 10.09
N LEU A 153 -18.76 -8.67 10.62
CA LEU A 153 -19.33 -7.57 9.85
C LEU A 153 -18.30 -6.48 9.56
N ARG A 154 -17.42 -6.21 10.53
CA ARG A 154 -16.45 -5.09 10.45
C ARG A 154 -15.20 -5.44 11.25
N GLU A 155 -14.05 -5.02 10.76
CA GLU A 155 -12.78 -5.01 11.49
C GLU A 155 -12.21 -3.60 11.57
N GLU A 156 -11.53 -3.31 12.67
CA GLU A 156 -10.86 -2.05 12.94
C GLU A 156 -9.52 -2.30 13.65
N ILE A 157 -8.48 -1.56 13.27
CA ILE A 157 -7.18 -1.58 13.94
C ILE A 157 -6.90 -0.19 14.48
N ASP A 158 -6.80 -0.06 15.80
CA ASP A 158 -6.45 1.19 16.46
C ASP A 158 -5.63 0.94 17.75
N ASP A 159 -4.62 1.76 17.97
CA ASP A 159 -3.77 1.75 19.17
C ASP A 159 -3.32 0.35 19.60
N GLY A 160 -2.89 -0.47 18.63
CA GLY A 160 -2.44 -1.83 18.90
C GLY A 160 -3.56 -2.83 19.20
N THR A 161 -4.83 -2.43 19.05
CA THR A 161 -6.00 -3.28 19.26
C THR A 161 -6.67 -3.61 17.92
N LEU A 162 -6.95 -4.88 17.70
CA LEU A 162 -7.86 -5.35 16.65
C LEU A 162 -9.25 -5.51 17.27
N THR A 163 -10.22 -4.75 16.76
CA THR A 163 -11.63 -4.85 17.12
C THR A 163 -12.41 -5.48 15.99
N LEU A 164 -13.12 -6.56 16.26
CA LEU A 164 -14.06 -7.19 15.34
C LEU A 164 -15.49 -6.94 15.80
N THR A 165 -16.33 -6.46 14.91
CA THR A 165 -17.78 -6.35 15.14
C THR A 165 -18.49 -7.47 14.40
N LEU A 166 -19.23 -8.29 15.13
CA LEU A 166 -19.98 -9.40 14.57
C LEU A 166 -21.36 -8.96 14.06
N ARG A 167 -22.03 -9.80 13.28
CA ARG A 167 -23.36 -9.54 12.71
C ARG A 167 -24.45 -9.34 13.77
N ASP A 168 -24.30 -9.93 14.95
CA ASP A 168 -25.19 -9.74 16.11
C ASP A 168 -24.92 -8.47 16.91
N GLY A 169 -23.92 -7.67 16.50
CA GLY A 169 -23.49 -6.44 17.16
C GLY A 169 -22.44 -6.66 18.27
N THR A 170 -22.06 -7.90 18.57
CA THR A 170 -21.01 -8.20 19.55
C THR A 170 -19.66 -7.64 19.06
N GLN A 171 -18.91 -7.01 19.95
CA GLN A 171 -17.55 -6.55 19.68
C GLN A 171 -16.54 -7.43 20.44
N VAL A 172 -15.49 -7.84 19.73
CA VAL A 172 -14.39 -8.63 20.26
C VAL A 172 -13.09 -7.88 20.02
N GLU A 173 -12.37 -7.61 21.09
CA GLU A 173 -11.08 -6.92 21.05
C GLU A 173 -9.94 -7.91 21.32
N LYS A 174 -8.84 -7.73 20.60
CA LYS A 174 -7.60 -8.50 20.74
C LYS A 174 -6.40 -7.58 20.68
N ASP A 175 -5.44 -7.83 21.55
CA ASP A 175 -4.13 -7.19 21.48
C ASP A 175 -3.37 -7.66 20.24
N LEU A 176 -3.00 -6.72 19.38
CA LEU A 176 -2.41 -7.01 18.06
C LEU A 176 -0.97 -7.53 18.19
N ALA A 177 -0.19 -7.00 19.16
CA ALA A 177 1.18 -7.46 19.37
C ALA A 177 1.20 -8.91 19.84
N ARG A 178 0.28 -9.29 20.74
CA ARG A 178 0.13 -10.68 21.18
C ARG A 178 -0.30 -11.61 20.04
N LEU A 179 -1.18 -11.14 19.16
CA LEU A 179 -1.56 -11.92 17.98
C LEU A 179 -0.35 -12.11 17.03
N GLU A 180 0.47 -11.08 16.85
CA GLU A 180 1.68 -11.12 16.00
C GLU A 180 2.72 -12.10 16.57
N GLU A 181 2.93 -12.15 17.88
CA GLU A 181 3.80 -13.13 18.56
C GLU A 181 3.33 -14.58 18.34
N GLN A 182 2.02 -14.79 18.21
CA GLN A 182 1.40 -16.10 17.97
C GLN A 182 1.33 -16.49 16.49
N GLY A 183 1.87 -15.66 15.58
CA GLY A 183 1.84 -15.89 14.13
C GLY A 183 0.53 -15.51 13.45
N TYR A 184 -0.27 -14.67 14.12
CA TYR A 184 -1.46 -14.01 13.58
C TYR A 184 -1.20 -12.49 13.43
N GLY A 185 -2.24 -11.69 13.22
CA GLY A 185 -2.10 -10.25 13.18
C GLY A 185 -1.59 -9.72 11.83
N ARG A 186 -0.89 -8.59 11.86
CA ARG A 186 -0.45 -7.90 10.64
C ARG A 186 0.62 -8.69 9.89
N ARG A 187 0.62 -8.53 8.58
CA ARG A 187 1.65 -9.08 7.69
C ARG A 187 3.03 -8.57 8.13
N GLU A 188 4.07 -9.40 8.00
CA GLU A 188 5.43 -9.04 8.42
C GLU A 188 5.95 -7.74 7.77
N ASN A 189 5.65 -7.53 6.50
CA ASN A 189 6.01 -6.29 5.80
C ASN A 189 5.28 -5.07 6.37
N CYS A 190 4.04 -5.22 6.86
CA CYS A 190 3.30 -4.15 7.52
C CYS A 190 3.89 -3.81 8.89
N GLN A 191 4.35 -4.81 9.64
CA GLN A 191 5.04 -4.59 10.92
C GLN A 191 6.38 -3.82 10.74
N ARG A 192 7.01 -3.93 9.57
CA ARG A 192 8.23 -3.20 9.20
C ARG A 192 7.98 -1.91 8.41
N CYS A 193 6.71 -1.53 8.17
CA CYS A 193 6.38 -0.36 7.37
C CYS A 193 6.47 0.91 8.21
N ASP A 194 7.31 1.84 7.80
CA ASP A 194 7.52 3.14 8.45
C ASP A 194 6.87 4.31 7.70
N VAL A 195 5.90 4.03 6.82
CA VAL A 195 5.12 5.04 6.12
C VAL A 195 3.63 4.78 6.36
N HIS A 196 3.03 5.53 7.25
CA HIS A 196 1.64 5.36 7.69
C HIS A 196 0.69 6.40 7.11
N ILE A 197 1.20 7.62 6.87
CA ILE A 197 0.45 8.73 6.29
C ILE A 197 0.91 8.93 4.84
N PRO A 198 0.02 8.79 3.85
CA PRO A 198 0.39 8.89 2.43
C PRO A 198 0.50 10.35 1.94
N THR A 199 1.46 11.11 2.47
CA THR A 199 1.69 12.52 2.12
C THR A 199 2.10 12.74 0.66
N MET A 200 2.47 11.67 -0.07
CA MET A 200 2.75 11.69 -1.50
C MET A 200 1.49 11.59 -2.38
N ALA A 201 0.30 11.40 -1.78
CA ALA A 201 -1.00 11.48 -2.46
C ALA A 201 -1.44 12.93 -2.70
N ASP A 202 -2.61 13.15 -3.28
CA ASP A 202 -3.22 14.48 -3.37
C ASP A 202 -3.92 14.86 -2.06
N LEU A 203 -4.52 13.85 -1.41
CA LEU A 203 -5.15 13.95 -0.10
C LEU A 203 -4.72 12.78 0.78
N ALA A 204 -4.40 13.02 2.04
CA ALA A 204 -4.16 11.98 3.03
C ALA A 204 -5.30 11.98 4.06
N CYS A 205 -6.03 10.86 4.16
CA CYS A 205 -7.23 10.70 4.96
C CYS A 205 -7.06 9.62 6.03
N GLY A 206 -7.46 9.88 7.27
CA GLY A 206 -7.37 8.89 8.34
C GLY A 206 -8.03 9.32 9.64
N LYS A 207 -7.91 8.47 10.66
CA LYS A 207 -8.54 8.70 11.98
C LYS A 207 -7.64 9.36 13.02
N TRP A 208 -6.32 9.33 12.85
CA TRP A 208 -5.42 9.89 13.83
C TRP A 208 -5.64 11.39 14.01
N GLY A 209 -5.81 11.82 15.25
CA GLY A 209 -6.15 13.20 15.61
C GLY A 209 -7.65 13.49 15.69
N THR A 210 -8.53 12.50 15.45
CA THR A 210 -9.99 12.69 15.55
C THR A 210 -10.52 12.52 16.99
N ASN A 211 -9.68 12.00 17.90
CA ASN A 211 -10.02 11.77 19.31
C ASN A 211 -11.31 10.94 19.51
N GLY A 212 -11.49 9.90 18.68
CA GLY A 212 -12.67 9.01 18.72
C GLY A 212 -13.95 9.59 18.11
N ALA A 213 -13.92 10.83 17.61
CA ALA A 213 -15.07 11.39 16.90
C ALA A 213 -15.26 10.67 15.55
N LYS A 214 -16.53 10.52 15.12
CA LYS A 214 -16.87 9.97 13.80
C LYS A 214 -16.57 10.97 12.68
N LYS A 215 -15.28 11.34 12.58
CA LYS A 215 -14.72 12.29 11.62
C LYS A 215 -13.50 11.68 10.95
N THR A 216 -13.09 12.28 9.85
CA THR A 216 -11.86 11.94 9.15
C THR A 216 -10.90 13.12 9.23
N TRP A 217 -9.65 12.88 9.61
CA TRP A 217 -8.59 13.86 9.41
C TRP A 217 -8.21 13.87 7.94
N VAL A 218 -8.30 15.03 7.31
CA VAL A 218 -7.91 15.25 5.92
C VAL A 218 -6.75 16.23 5.87
N GLU A 219 -5.69 15.84 5.18
CA GLU A 219 -4.54 16.67 4.88
C GLU A 219 -4.44 16.86 3.36
N THR A 220 -4.40 18.10 2.90
CA THR A 220 -4.19 18.41 1.48
C THR A 220 -2.70 18.38 1.19
N CYS A 221 -2.26 17.49 0.30
CA CYS A 221 -0.85 17.28 -0.01
C CYS A 221 -0.45 17.85 -1.39
N SER A 222 -1.44 18.22 -2.21
CA SER A 222 -1.24 18.86 -3.51
C SER A 222 -2.30 19.94 -3.77
N GLU A 223 -2.07 20.78 -4.77
CA GLU A 223 -3.04 21.76 -5.24
C GLU A 223 -4.32 21.09 -5.77
N LYS A 224 -4.15 20.00 -6.55
CA LYS A 224 -5.26 19.17 -7.07
C LYS A 224 -6.14 18.61 -5.94
N GLY A 225 -5.54 18.15 -4.84
CA GLY A 225 -6.25 17.69 -3.65
C GLY A 225 -7.00 18.80 -2.93
N ALA A 226 -6.37 19.99 -2.78
CA ALA A 226 -6.97 21.15 -2.16
C ALA A 226 -8.18 21.65 -2.98
N GLU A 227 -8.08 21.70 -4.30
CA GLU A 227 -9.17 22.07 -5.20
C GLU A 227 -10.36 21.10 -5.13
N LEU A 228 -10.10 19.79 -5.10
CA LEU A 228 -11.15 18.80 -4.97
C LEU A 228 -11.87 18.92 -3.63
N LEU A 229 -11.13 19.03 -2.53
CA LEU A 229 -11.70 19.18 -1.19
C LEU A 229 -12.56 20.43 -1.09
N GLN A 230 -12.04 21.58 -1.55
CA GLN A 230 -12.78 22.85 -1.50
C GLN A 230 -14.08 22.79 -2.33
N ALA A 231 -13.99 22.23 -3.55
CA ALA A 231 -15.18 22.10 -4.39
C ALA A 231 -16.26 21.17 -3.77
N ALA A 232 -15.84 20.10 -3.08
CA ALA A 232 -16.78 19.23 -2.38
C ALA A 232 -17.43 19.90 -1.16
N ILE A 233 -16.69 20.78 -0.47
CA ILE A 233 -17.22 21.62 0.63
C ILE A 233 -18.23 22.63 0.07
N ASP A 234 -17.87 23.35 -0.98
CA ASP A 234 -18.74 24.37 -1.60
C ASP A 234 -20.04 23.78 -2.15
N ALA A 235 -19.99 22.51 -2.60
CA ALA A 235 -21.15 21.75 -3.06
C ALA A 235 -21.99 21.17 -1.89
N GLY A 236 -21.52 21.28 -0.64
CA GLY A 236 -22.22 20.74 0.53
C GLY A 236 -22.14 19.20 0.64
N ALA A 237 -21.23 18.55 -0.09
CA ALA A 237 -21.02 17.10 0.00
C ALA A 237 -20.26 16.70 1.27
N ILE A 238 -19.45 17.61 1.81
CA ILE A 238 -18.58 17.42 2.98
C ILE A 238 -18.69 18.61 3.91
N GLU A 239 -18.81 18.32 5.20
CA GLU A 239 -18.71 19.29 6.28
C GLU A 239 -17.31 19.24 6.89
N VAL A 240 -16.83 20.39 7.37
CA VAL A 240 -15.46 20.51 7.90
C VAL A 240 -15.40 21.35 9.16
N GLU A 241 -14.40 21.08 9.99
CA GLU A 241 -14.00 21.93 11.10
C GLU A 241 -12.48 21.97 11.24
N ALA A 242 -11.96 23.03 11.85
CA ALA A 242 -10.53 23.12 12.12
C ALA A 242 -10.14 22.18 13.27
N PRO A 243 -9.04 21.38 13.12
CA PRO A 243 -8.54 20.58 14.23
C PRO A 243 -7.92 21.47 15.31
N SER A 244 -7.97 21.03 16.57
CA SER A 244 -7.23 21.71 17.64
C SER A 244 -5.72 21.46 17.52
N ALA A 245 -4.90 22.37 18.07
CA ALA A 245 -3.46 22.19 18.11
C ALA A 245 -3.07 20.91 18.87
N ALA A 246 -3.78 20.57 19.95
CA ALA A 246 -3.58 19.34 20.69
C ALA A 246 -3.83 18.08 19.86
N ALA A 247 -4.87 18.09 19.02
CA ALA A 247 -5.18 16.99 18.09
C ALA A 247 -4.10 16.83 17.02
N ALA A 248 -3.55 17.93 16.52
CA ALA A 248 -2.45 17.91 15.56
C ALA A 248 -1.16 17.32 16.17
N GLU A 249 -0.82 17.72 17.39
CA GLU A 249 0.34 17.15 18.10
C GLU A 249 0.13 15.67 18.46
N ALA A 250 -1.06 15.27 18.90
CA ALA A 250 -1.38 13.87 19.16
C ALA A 250 -1.24 13.00 17.89
N ARG A 251 -1.69 13.52 16.73
CA ARG A 251 -1.52 12.84 15.42
C ARG A 251 -0.04 12.64 15.07
N LYS A 252 0.78 13.67 15.22
CA LYS A 252 2.24 13.59 14.96
C LYS A 252 2.92 12.59 15.89
N ALA A 253 2.59 12.65 17.18
CA ALA A 253 3.16 11.74 18.17
C ALA A 253 2.79 10.28 17.87
N LYS A 254 1.56 10.03 17.45
CA LYS A 254 1.08 8.70 17.06
C LYS A 254 1.79 8.17 15.81
N ASP A 255 1.97 9.01 14.79
CA ASP A 255 2.71 8.65 13.58
C ASP A 255 4.18 8.35 13.91
N GLN A 256 4.84 9.20 14.69
CA GLN A 256 6.23 8.97 15.11
C GLN A 256 6.39 7.69 15.89
N ALA A 257 5.50 7.41 16.84
CA ALA A 257 5.52 6.17 17.61
C ALA A 257 5.37 4.92 16.73
N ALA A 258 4.51 4.98 15.71
CA ALA A 258 4.33 3.90 14.74
C ALA A 258 5.59 3.70 13.88
N ILE A 259 6.22 4.79 13.42
CA ILE A 259 7.49 4.76 12.69
C ILE A 259 8.61 4.13 13.55
N ASP A 260 8.72 4.52 14.80
CA ASP A 260 9.75 4.01 15.72
C ASP A 260 9.55 2.51 15.96
N ALA A 261 8.31 2.07 16.17
CA ALA A 261 7.97 0.66 16.32
C ALA A 261 8.34 -0.16 15.07
N ALA A 262 8.04 0.37 13.87
CA ALA A 262 8.41 -0.27 12.61
C ALA A 262 9.94 -0.39 12.43
N ARG A 263 10.69 0.65 12.79
CA ARG A 263 12.16 0.64 12.73
C ARG A 263 12.78 -0.31 13.75
N MET A 264 12.21 -0.42 14.94
CA MET A 264 12.64 -1.44 15.89
C MET A 264 12.40 -2.85 15.35
N ARG A 265 11.25 -3.10 14.72
CA ARG A 265 10.96 -4.38 14.07
C ARG A 265 11.91 -4.67 12.91
N GLN A 266 12.24 -3.68 12.08
CA GLN A 266 13.26 -3.81 11.04
C GLN A 266 14.60 -4.24 11.62
N ALA A 267 15.06 -3.56 12.68
CA ALA A 267 16.33 -3.87 13.35
C ALA A 267 16.35 -5.30 13.88
N GLN A 268 15.27 -5.75 14.54
CA GLN A 268 15.14 -7.11 15.05
C GLN A 268 15.16 -8.16 13.91
N ASP A 269 14.36 -7.97 12.89
CA ASP A 269 14.24 -8.92 11.76
C ASP A 269 15.54 -9.06 10.96
N TRP A 270 16.38 -8.02 10.95
CA TRP A 270 17.61 -7.98 10.16
C TRP A 270 18.88 -8.27 10.98
N ALA A 271 18.84 -8.18 12.31
CA ALA A 271 20.01 -8.39 13.18
C ALA A 271 20.71 -9.71 12.89
N GLY A 272 19.96 -10.81 12.88
CA GLY A 272 20.52 -12.14 12.62
C GLY A 272 21.14 -12.37 11.23
N LEU A 273 20.88 -11.44 10.25
CA LEU A 273 21.48 -11.45 8.93
C LEU A 273 22.64 -10.46 8.81
N ARG A 274 22.56 -9.31 9.48
CA ARG A 274 23.62 -8.29 9.47
C ARG A 274 24.89 -8.77 10.14
N ASP A 275 24.77 -9.55 11.21
CA ASP A 275 25.90 -10.09 11.97
C ASP A 275 26.63 -11.26 11.29
N LYS A 276 26.06 -11.79 10.22
CA LYS A 276 26.67 -12.90 9.44
C LYS A 276 27.75 -12.42 8.48
N SER A 277 28.76 -13.27 8.26
CA SER A 277 29.73 -13.07 7.17
C SER A 277 29.04 -13.10 5.79
N PHE A 278 29.76 -12.69 4.75
CA PHE A 278 29.24 -12.76 3.38
C PHE A 278 28.88 -14.21 2.99
N GLU A 279 29.75 -15.16 3.31
CA GLU A 279 29.57 -16.59 3.01
C GLU A 279 28.34 -17.15 3.74
N GLU A 280 28.14 -16.79 5.00
CA GLU A 280 26.99 -17.23 5.78
C GLU A 280 25.68 -16.63 5.24
N ARG A 281 25.68 -15.37 4.83
CA ARG A 281 24.51 -14.74 4.17
C ARG A 281 24.20 -15.39 2.84
N LEU A 282 25.24 -15.66 2.03
CA LEU A 282 25.09 -16.33 0.74
C LEU A 282 24.52 -17.75 0.93
N ALA A 283 25.04 -18.50 1.90
CA ALA A 283 24.54 -19.84 2.23
C ALA A 283 23.08 -19.81 2.69
N TYR A 284 22.72 -18.87 3.56
CA TYR A 284 21.35 -18.70 4.03
C TYR A 284 20.39 -18.43 2.87
N TRP A 285 20.67 -17.43 2.03
CA TRP A 285 19.79 -17.09 0.91
C TRP A 285 19.78 -18.16 -0.17
N SER A 286 20.92 -18.84 -0.42
CA SER A 286 20.97 -19.98 -1.34
C SER A 286 20.05 -21.12 -0.87
N GLY A 287 20.05 -21.40 0.44
CA GLY A 287 19.14 -22.38 1.04
C GLY A 287 17.67 -22.00 0.91
N GLN A 288 17.33 -20.71 1.12
CA GLN A 288 15.97 -20.22 0.89
C GLN A 288 15.58 -20.37 -0.59
N PHE A 289 16.41 -19.89 -1.50
CA PHE A 289 16.12 -19.91 -2.93
C PHE A 289 16.12 -21.30 -3.56
N ALA A 290 16.76 -22.29 -2.91
CA ALA A 290 16.69 -23.68 -3.34
C ALA A 290 15.24 -24.24 -3.33
N GLN A 291 14.34 -23.61 -2.58
CA GLN A 291 12.91 -23.97 -2.54
C GLN A 291 12.08 -23.28 -3.63
N CYS A 292 12.68 -22.37 -4.40
CA CYS A 292 11.97 -21.62 -5.44
C CYS A 292 11.60 -22.50 -6.63
N ILE A 293 10.34 -22.69 -6.92
CA ILE A 293 9.83 -23.46 -8.07
C ILE A 293 9.75 -22.64 -9.37
N LYS A 294 10.17 -21.39 -9.34
CA LYS A 294 10.10 -20.45 -10.49
C LYS A 294 8.70 -20.35 -11.09
N CYS A 295 7.68 -20.17 -10.24
CA CYS A 295 6.29 -19.96 -10.66
C CYS A 295 6.02 -18.53 -11.19
N PHE A 296 6.99 -17.63 -11.10
CA PHE A 296 6.90 -16.20 -11.48
C PHE A 296 5.89 -15.37 -10.67
N GLY A 297 5.13 -15.93 -9.75
CA GLY A 297 4.11 -15.23 -8.97
C GLY A 297 4.61 -13.95 -8.29
N CYS A 298 5.84 -13.98 -7.71
CA CYS A 298 6.45 -12.80 -7.09
C CYS A 298 6.76 -11.67 -8.08
N ARG A 299 7.01 -11.98 -9.35
CA ARG A 299 7.16 -11.01 -10.43
C ARG A 299 5.80 -10.44 -10.81
N ASP A 300 4.84 -11.33 -11.02
CA ASP A 300 3.52 -10.96 -11.52
C ASP A 300 2.68 -10.20 -10.49
N ALA A 301 2.87 -10.46 -9.19
CA ALA A 301 2.20 -9.69 -8.15
C ALA A 301 2.88 -8.36 -7.80
N CYS A 302 4.10 -8.09 -8.28
CA CYS A 302 4.82 -6.88 -7.88
C CYS A 302 4.29 -5.64 -8.60
N PRO A 303 3.82 -4.62 -7.87
CA PRO A 303 3.23 -3.43 -8.49
C PRO A 303 4.25 -2.59 -9.27
N ILE A 304 5.52 -2.66 -8.90
CA ILE A 304 6.60 -1.89 -9.55
C ILE A 304 7.36 -2.67 -10.63
N CYS A 305 6.93 -3.89 -10.96
CA CYS A 305 7.48 -4.64 -12.08
C CYS A 305 6.86 -4.14 -13.38
N TYR A 306 7.63 -3.38 -14.19
CA TYR A 306 7.10 -2.62 -15.32
C TYR A 306 7.57 -3.05 -16.69
N CYS A 307 8.57 -3.95 -16.79
CA CYS A 307 9.12 -4.37 -18.06
C CYS A 307 8.05 -5.02 -18.96
N ALA A 308 7.84 -4.47 -20.15
CA ALA A 308 7.00 -5.08 -21.18
C ALA A 308 7.70 -6.31 -21.78
N ASP A 309 9.04 -6.26 -21.87
CA ASP A 309 9.90 -7.33 -22.34
C ASP A 309 10.86 -7.74 -21.21
N CYS A 310 10.52 -8.81 -20.51
CA CYS A 310 11.23 -9.23 -19.31
C CYS A 310 12.30 -10.27 -19.63
N THR A 311 13.55 -9.98 -19.27
CA THR A 311 14.67 -10.93 -19.43
C THR A 311 14.51 -12.23 -18.64
N LEU A 312 13.61 -12.24 -17.67
CA LEU A 312 13.31 -13.42 -16.85
C LEU A 312 12.18 -14.30 -17.42
N GLU A 313 11.63 -13.95 -18.59
CA GLU A 313 10.66 -14.80 -19.27
C GLU A 313 11.28 -16.15 -19.66
N ALA A 314 10.47 -17.21 -19.62
CA ALA A 314 10.92 -18.57 -19.87
C ALA A 314 11.48 -18.76 -21.30
N ASP A 315 10.92 -18.06 -22.28
CA ASP A 315 11.33 -18.09 -23.69
C ASP A 315 12.67 -17.38 -23.97
N ARG A 316 13.17 -16.57 -23.01
CA ARG A 316 14.48 -15.91 -23.11
C ARG A 316 15.65 -16.84 -22.79
N GLY A 317 15.40 -18.04 -22.30
CA GLY A 317 16.42 -19.06 -22.04
C GLY A 317 17.30 -18.82 -20.83
N LEU A 318 17.17 -17.69 -20.09
CA LEU A 318 17.91 -17.44 -18.86
C LEU A 318 17.33 -18.20 -17.66
N VAL A 319 16.03 -18.36 -17.62
CA VAL A 319 15.31 -19.03 -16.55
C VAL A 319 14.29 -19.99 -17.14
N VAL A 320 14.40 -21.27 -16.78
CA VAL A 320 13.39 -22.26 -17.17
C VAL A 320 12.40 -22.44 -16.03
N GLY A 321 11.12 -22.13 -16.28
CA GLY A 321 10.05 -22.31 -15.31
C GLY A 321 9.86 -23.77 -14.92
N GLY A 322 9.51 -24.01 -13.65
CA GLY A 322 9.20 -25.36 -13.16
C GLY A 322 10.36 -26.33 -13.01
N GLN A 323 11.60 -25.94 -13.33
CA GLN A 323 12.77 -26.81 -13.11
C GLN A 323 13.13 -26.93 -11.63
N VAL A 324 13.37 -28.15 -11.18
CA VAL A 324 13.83 -28.49 -9.84
C VAL A 324 15.13 -29.32 -9.97
N PRO A 325 16.23 -29.02 -9.23
CA PRO A 325 16.39 -27.88 -8.34
C PRO A 325 16.45 -26.55 -9.10
N PRO A 326 15.86 -25.49 -8.55
CA PRO A 326 15.90 -24.17 -9.15
C PRO A 326 17.29 -23.55 -9.01
N GLY A 327 17.73 -22.85 -10.07
CA GLY A 327 18.94 -22.04 -9.99
C GLY A 327 18.71 -20.76 -9.19
N LEU A 328 19.78 -20.16 -8.66
CA LEU A 328 19.75 -18.89 -7.92
C LEU A 328 19.45 -17.67 -8.82
N LEU A 329 19.63 -17.82 -10.13
CA LEU A 329 19.61 -16.72 -11.08
C LEU A 329 18.29 -15.94 -11.05
N PHE A 330 17.14 -16.64 -11.09
CA PHE A 330 15.83 -15.99 -11.08
C PHE A 330 15.58 -15.17 -9.80
N PRO A 331 15.71 -15.74 -8.57
CA PRO A 331 15.45 -14.96 -7.35
C PRO A 331 16.41 -13.78 -7.19
N LEU A 332 17.69 -13.93 -7.53
CA LEU A 332 18.69 -12.87 -7.43
C LEU A 332 18.39 -11.72 -8.40
N LEU A 333 18.25 -12.02 -9.70
CA LEU A 333 17.92 -11.00 -10.69
C LEU A 333 16.60 -10.30 -10.37
N ARG A 334 15.58 -11.08 -9.99
CA ARG A 334 14.28 -10.51 -9.59
C ARG A 334 14.41 -9.53 -8.44
N THR A 335 15.21 -9.85 -7.43
CA THR A 335 15.44 -9.00 -6.25
C THR A 335 16.22 -7.75 -6.64
N ILE A 336 17.27 -7.87 -7.43
CA ILE A 336 18.11 -6.75 -7.88
C ILE A 336 17.29 -5.74 -8.69
N HIS A 337 16.44 -6.21 -9.62
CA HIS A 337 15.64 -5.34 -10.49
C HIS A 337 14.66 -4.42 -9.75
N VAL A 338 14.30 -4.73 -8.51
CA VAL A 338 13.34 -3.93 -7.73
C VAL A 338 13.92 -3.38 -6.42
N ALA A 339 15.19 -3.64 -6.16
CA ALA A 339 15.81 -3.30 -4.88
C ALA A 339 15.80 -1.80 -4.58
N ASP A 340 16.02 -0.94 -5.57
CA ASP A 340 16.00 0.52 -5.40
C ASP A 340 14.59 1.11 -5.25
N SER A 341 13.55 0.39 -5.72
CA SER A 341 12.19 0.93 -5.87
C SER A 341 11.15 0.17 -5.05
N CYS A 342 11.57 -0.78 -4.22
CA CYS A 342 10.66 -1.57 -3.39
C CYS A 342 9.91 -0.69 -2.40
N VAL A 343 8.58 -0.72 -2.46
CA VAL A 343 7.69 0.02 -1.55
C VAL A 343 7.24 -0.80 -0.34
N ASN A 344 7.87 -1.95 -0.09
CA ASN A 344 7.55 -2.86 1.01
C ASN A 344 6.07 -3.29 1.06
N CYS A 345 5.41 -3.49 -0.08
CA CYS A 345 3.99 -3.88 -0.12
C CYS A 345 3.74 -5.35 0.27
N GLY A 346 4.75 -6.22 0.28
CA GLY A 346 4.67 -7.62 0.68
C GLY A 346 4.06 -8.58 -0.35
N GLN A 347 3.54 -8.10 -1.47
CA GLN A 347 2.82 -8.95 -2.45
C GLN A 347 3.66 -10.13 -2.96
N CYS A 348 4.96 -9.93 -3.15
CA CYS A 348 5.86 -10.99 -3.62
C CYS A 348 5.98 -12.17 -2.64
N GLN A 349 5.83 -11.92 -1.34
CA GLN A 349 5.85 -12.94 -0.28
C GLN A 349 4.49 -13.61 -0.14
N ASP A 350 3.40 -12.82 -0.18
CA ASP A 350 2.03 -13.33 -0.05
C ASP A 350 1.66 -14.37 -1.11
N VAL A 351 2.14 -14.19 -2.34
CA VAL A 351 1.82 -15.09 -3.46
C VAL A 351 2.83 -16.22 -3.64
N CYS A 352 3.85 -16.32 -2.78
CA CYS A 352 4.88 -17.33 -2.92
C CYS A 352 4.41 -18.68 -2.37
N PRO A 353 4.20 -19.71 -3.23
CA PRO A 353 3.74 -21.03 -2.76
C PRO A 353 4.81 -21.79 -1.96
N SER A 354 6.08 -21.35 -2.05
CA SER A 354 7.19 -21.88 -1.26
C SER A 354 7.49 -21.06 -0.01
N GLU A 355 6.63 -20.09 0.33
CA GLU A 355 6.73 -19.24 1.53
C GLU A 355 8.10 -18.56 1.72
N LEU A 356 8.77 -18.20 0.61
CA LEU A 356 10.07 -17.56 0.67
C LEU A 356 9.94 -16.15 1.29
N PRO A 357 10.88 -15.74 2.16
CA PRO A 357 10.84 -14.43 2.83
C PRO A 357 11.28 -13.28 1.89
N LEU A 358 10.65 -13.20 0.71
CA LEU A 358 11.05 -12.28 -0.38
C LEU A 358 10.86 -10.82 0.00
N ALA A 359 9.79 -10.49 0.71
CA ALA A 359 9.54 -9.11 1.15
C ALA A 359 10.58 -8.66 2.18
N ARG A 360 11.03 -9.56 3.07
CA ARG A 360 12.11 -9.27 4.04
C ARG A 360 13.41 -8.96 3.32
N LEU A 361 13.84 -9.82 2.38
CA LEU A 361 15.07 -9.61 1.62
C LEU A 361 15.04 -8.31 0.83
N THR A 362 13.98 -8.12 0.02
CA THR A 362 13.90 -6.96 -0.87
C THR A 362 13.81 -5.66 -0.08
N HIS A 363 13.08 -5.64 1.05
CA HIS A 363 12.99 -4.46 1.90
C HIS A 363 14.33 -4.15 2.61
N MET A 364 15.05 -5.18 3.08
CA MET A 364 16.37 -4.99 3.68
C MET A 364 17.35 -4.39 2.65
N LEU A 365 17.41 -4.91 1.44
CA LEU A 365 18.25 -4.36 0.38
C LEU A 365 17.83 -2.94 -0.02
N ASN A 366 16.53 -2.69 -0.10
CA ASN A 366 16.01 -1.35 -0.39
C ASN A 366 16.41 -0.33 0.67
N ALA A 367 16.33 -0.70 1.96
CA ALA A 367 16.75 0.19 3.05
C ALA A 367 18.26 0.50 3.01
N GLU A 368 19.10 -0.49 2.69
CA GLU A 368 20.55 -0.30 2.54
C GLU A 368 20.87 0.61 1.34
N ILE A 369 20.28 0.34 0.17
CA ILE A 369 20.43 1.16 -1.04
C ILE A 369 19.90 2.58 -0.81
N GLY A 370 18.73 2.70 -0.19
CA GLY A 370 18.10 3.98 0.13
C GLY A 370 18.97 4.82 1.05
N SER A 371 19.55 4.20 2.08
CA SER A 371 20.49 4.87 2.99
C SER A 371 21.76 5.33 2.28
N LEU A 372 22.30 4.49 1.38
CA LEU A 372 23.53 4.79 0.63
C LEU A 372 23.33 5.93 -0.39
N LEU A 373 22.19 5.92 -1.07
CA LEU A 373 21.91 6.82 -2.20
C LEU A 373 20.99 8.00 -1.83
N GLY A 374 20.55 8.11 -0.58
CA GLY A 374 19.61 9.14 -0.14
C GLY A 374 18.23 9.05 -0.83
N TYR A 375 17.78 7.84 -1.14
CA TYR A 375 16.57 7.61 -1.92
C TYR A 375 15.48 6.90 -1.11
N ALA A 376 14.27 7.46 -1.12
CA ALA A 376 13.08 6.85 -0.52
C ALA A 376 12.04 6.56 -1.62
N PRO A 377 11.79 5.29 -1.96
CA PRO A 377 10.91 4.92 -3.06
C PRO A 377 9.50 5.49 -2.92
N GLY A 378 9.02 6.12 -3.99
CA GLY A 378 7.65 6.63 -4.09
C GLY A 378 7.31 7.82 -3.20
N MET A 379 8.29 8.48 -2.56
CA MET A 379 8.03 9.63 -1.68
C MET A 379 8.03 10.96 -2.43
N ASP A 380 8.84 11.12 -3.47
CA ASP A 380 8.91 12.33 -4.29
C ASP A 380 8.95 11.98 -5.77
N LEU A 381 7.96 12.46 -6.54
CA LEU A 381 7.85 12.21 -7.98
C LEU A 381 9.04 12.78 -8.79
N ARG A 382 9.67 13.84 -8.28
CA ARG A 382 10.76 14.55 -8.97
C ARG A 382 12.12 13.85 -8.86
N VAL A 383 12.28 12.98 -7.87
CA VAL A 383 13.53 12.27 -7.63
C VAL A 383 13.53 10.96 -8.43
N PRO A 384 14.41 10.80 -9.44
CA PRO A 384 14.45 9.60 -10.26
C PRO A 384 14.95 8.38 -9.47
N PRO A 385 14.52 7.17 -9.84
CA PRO A 385 15.02 5.95 -9.22
C PRO A 385 16.52 5.76 -9.51
N PRO A 386 17.37 5.47 -8.50
CA PRO A 386 18.82 5.48 -8.65
C PRO A 386 19.37 4.54 -9.72
N LEU A 387 18.84 3.32 -9.83
CA LEU A 387 19.32 2.33 -10.80
C LEU A 387 18.82 2.57 -12.24
N SER A 388 17.90 3.51 -12.43
CA SER A 388 17.41 3.93 -13.76
C SER A 388 17.85 5.33 -14.18
N ALA A 389 18.56 6.07 -13.31
CA ALA A 389 19.13 7.36 -13.61
C ALA A 389 20.52 7.20 -14.23
N VAL A 390 20.76 7.84 -15.38
CA VAL A 390 22.12 7.97 -15.95
C VAL A 390 22.68 9.32 -15.46
N PRO A 391 23.84 9.34 -14.80
CA PRO A 391 24.48 10.61 -14.42
C PRO A 391 24.67 11.51 -15.65
N GLU A 392 24.38 12.80 -15.53
CA GLU A 392 24.48 13.76 -16.65
C GLU A 392 25.85 13.72 -17.33
N GLN A 393 26.91 13.57 -16.55
CA GLN A 393 28.29 13.45 -17.07
C GLN A 393 28.51 12.22 -17.98
N GLU A 394 27.82 11.11 -17.76
CA GLU A 394 27.91 9.92 -18.64
C GLU A 394 27.03 10.07 -19.89
N ALA A 395 25.93 10.83 -19.82
CA ALA A 395 25.08 11.10 -20.96
C ALA A 395 25.80 11.97 -22.01
N GLU A 396 26.56 12.98 -21.57
CA GLU A 396 27.38 13.83 -22.45
C GLU A 396 28.51 13.03 -23.13
N THR A 397 29.14 12.13 -22.39
CA THR A 397 30.22 11.27 -22.92
C THR A 397 29.71 10.31 -23.99
N ARG A 398 28.52 9.74 -23.82
CA ARG A 398 27.91 8.86 -24.82
C ARG A 398 27.49 9.61 -26.10
N GLN A 399 27.00 10.83 -25.99
CA GLN A 399 26.67 11.65 -27.17
C GLN A 399 27.92 12.07 -27.95
N SER A 400 29.07 12.21 -27.31
CA SER A 400 30.32 12.53 -27.97
C SER A 400 30.96 11.31 -28.67
N MET A 401 30.68 10.09 -28.24
CA MET A 401 31.16 8.85 -28.84
C MET A 401 30.34 8.36 -30.06
N THR A 402 29.15 8.93 -30.27
CA THR A 402 28.25 8.59 -31.40
C THR A 402 28.30 9.62 -32.55
N ARG A 403 29.19 10.57 -32.50
CA ARG A 403 29.57 11.50 -33.58
C ARG A 403 30.95 11.14 -34.11
#